data_0ac536779d886805c1295da5dc1cb412
#
_entry.id   0ac536779d886805c1295da5dc1cb412
#
_cell.length_a   1.000
_cell.length_b   1.000
_cell.length_c   1.000
_cell.angle_alpha   90.00
_cell.angle_beta   90.00
_cell.angle_gamma   90.00
#
_symmetry.space_group_name_H-M   'P 1'
#
loop_
_entity.id
_entity.type
_entity.pdbx_description
1 polymer ?
#
loop_
_entity_poly.entity_id
_entity_poly.type
_entity_poly.pdbx_seq_one_letter_code
_entity_poly.pdbx_strand_id
1 'polypeptide(L)'
;MFRWWKTAAPVAAGQPPAPADAPDDLLLAQLRIFATAPSLSVVDAGAHHGQTAEQYLTHFPGSRVIALEPDPENFGIAQQTLAPFGDRVALLPLALAETDGSVSLRRTSHSGAHSLLEVGDMRYYDAPVETLAPVEVRAVSLDSLCAGHGLDRLDILKMDIQGAELLALRGAADLLARQAIGLIALEVLFQPLYRDQPTFWDIADHLRARGYALQGLHDQRQHAVNHAVLRWADAVFVAPRLQALS
;
A
#
# COMPACT_ATOMS: atom_id res chain seq x y z
N MET A 1 -5.62 0.23 -4.52
CA MET A 1 -6.38 -0.95 -4.06
C MET A 1 -6.60 -1.90 -5.21
N PHE A 2 -6.21 -3.15 -5.09
CA PHE A 2 -6.37 -4.14 -6.16
C PHE A 2 -7.82 -4.58 -6.26
N ARG A 3 -8.64 -3.89 -7.06
CA ARG A 3 -10.04 -4.22 -7.25
C ARG A 3 -10.26 -5.67 -7.74
N TRP A 4 -9.41 -6.16 -8.60
CA TRP A 4 -9.52 -7.51 -9.13
C TRP A 4 -9.29 -8.60 -8.07
N TRP A 5 -8.45 -8.34 -7.07
CA TRP A 5 -8.21 -9.20 -5.92
C TRP A 5 -9.40 -9.19 -4.93
N LYS A 6 -10.07 -8.04 -4.80
CA LYS A 6 -11.15 -7.82 -3.83
C LYS A 6 -12.56 -8.05 -4.43
N THR A 7 -12.74 -7.96 -5.75
CA THR A 7 -14.07 -8.10 -6.39
C THR A 7 -14.47 -9.53 -6.72
N ALA A 8 -13.61 -10.50 -6.54
CA ALA A 8 -13.91 -11.89 -6.85
C ALA A 8 -14.52 -12.69 -5.69
N ALA A 9 -14.98 -12.06 -4.60
CA ALA A 9 -15.85 -12.71 -3.63
C ALA A 9 -17.24 -12.90 -4.25
N PRO A 10 -17.90 -14.06 -4.08
CA PRO A 10 -19.29 -14.22 -4.53
C PRO A 10 -20.13 -13.15 -3.84
N VAL A 11 -20.69 -12.26 -4.64
CA VAL A 11 -21.68 -11.28 -4.18
C VAL A 11 -22.83 -12.07 -3.56
N ALA A 12 -23.16 -11.82 -2.30
CA ALA A 12 -24.38 -12.34 -1.72
C ALA A 12 -25.54 -11.91 -2.64
N ALA A 13 -26.35 -12.87 -3.06
CA ALA A 13 -27.43 -12.62 -3.98
C ALA A 13 -28.32 -11.49 -3.46
N GLY A 14 -28.31 -10.32 -4.10
CA GLY A 14 -29.19 -9.20 -3.77
C GLY A 14 -28.54 -7.82 -3.66
N GLN A 15 -27.21 -7.69 -3.64
CA GLN A 15 -26.58 -6.38 -3.63
C GLN A 15 -26.01 -6.05 -5.02
N PRO A 16 -26.45 -4.95 -5.67
CA PRO A 16 -25.86 -4.54 -6.94
C PRO A 16 -24.37 -4.24 -6.73
N PRO A 17 -23.49 -4.53 -7.70
CA PRO A 17 -22.11 -4.13 -7.62
C PRO A 17 -22.04 -2.60 -7.47
N ALA A 18 -21.17 -2.13 -6.58
CA ALA A 18 -20.89 -0.71 -6.49
C ALA A 18 -20.45 -0.18 -7.86
N PRO A 19 -20.83 1.06 -8.25
CA PRO A 19 -20.37 1.65 -9.50
C PRO A 19 -18.83 1.57 -9.59
N ALA A 20 -18.32 1.31 -10.77
CA ALA A 20 -16.89 1.11 -11.00
C ALA A 20 -16.00 2.27 -10.54
N ASP A 21 -16.57 3.47 -10.39
CA ASP A 21 -15.90 4.73 -10.06
C ASP A 21 -16.14 5.21 -8.62
N ALA A 22 -16.83 4.45 -7.77
CA ALA A 22 -17.05 4.85 -6.38
C ALA A 22 -15.76 4.66 -5.56
N PRO A 23 -15.34 5.66 -4.75
CA PRO A 23 -14.22 5.51 -3.82
C PRO A 23 -14.48 4.34 -2.86
N ASP A 24 -13.43 3.57 -2.59
CA ASP A 24 -13.51 2.53 -1.55
C ASP A 24 -13.47 3.13 -0.14
N ASP A 25 -13.72 2.29 0.88
CA ASP A 25 -13.76 2.76 2.27
C ASP A 25 -12.44 3.38 2.73
N LEU A 26 -11.31 2.87 2.25
CA LEU A 26 -9.99 3.42 2.55
C LEU A 26 -9.83 4.82 1.96
N LEU A 27 -10.14 5.00 0.68
CA LEU A 27 -10.05 6.32 0.03
C LEU A 27 -11.05 7.30 0.64
N LEU A 28 -12.28 6.86 0.97
CA LEU A 28 -13.27 7.69 1.65
C LEU A 28 -12.77 8.20 3.01
N ALA A 29 -12.09 7.37 3.80
CA ALA A 29 -11.49 7.80 5.06
C ALA A 29 -10.43 8.89 4.84
N GLN A 30 -9.58 8.73 3.83
CA GLN A 30 -8.54 9.72 3.49
C GLN A 30 -9.15 11.03 2.95
N LEU A 31 -10.17 10.94 2.09
CA LEU A 31 -10.91 12.11 1.58
C LEU A 31 -11.51 12.95 2.73
N ARG A 32 -12.00 12.31 3.79
CA ARG A 32 -12.52 13.02 4.98
C ARG A 32 -11.42 13.74 5.75
N ILE A 33 -10.26 13.09 5.93
CA ILE A 33 -9.12 13.68 6.67
C ILE A 33 -8.53 14.87 5.92
N PHE A 34 -8.45 14.81 4.59
CA PHE A 34 -7.84 15.82 3.73
C PHE A 34 -8.84 16.65 2.93
N ALA A 35 -10.10 16.71 3.35
CA ALA A 35 -11.19 17.34 2.59
C ALA A 35 -10.91 18.81 2.18
N THR A 36 -10.11 19.52 2.96
CA THR A 36 -9.76 20.92 2.69
C THR A 36 -8.34 21.12 2.17
N ALA A 37 -7.60 20.04 1.95
CA ALA A 37 -6.22 20.14 1.49
C ALA A 37 -6.20 20.53 -0.01
N PRO A 38 -5.49 21.61 -0.39
CA PRO A 38 -5.43 22.05 -1.78
C PRO A 38 -4.55 21.13 -2.65
N SER A 39 -3.60 20.46 -2.04
CA SER A 39 -2.66 19.53 -2.68
C SER A 39 -2.09 18.57 -1.64
N LEU A 40 -1.72 17.38 -2.08
CA LEU A 40 -1.08 16.36 -1.25
C LEU A 40 0.20 15.86 -1.90
N SER A 41 1.19 15.54 -1.06
CA SER A 41 2.35 14.74 -1.41
C SER A 41 2.07 13.28 -1.01
N VAL A 42 2.07 12.38 -1.99
CA VAL A 42 1.72 10.97 -1.78
C VAL A 42 2.86 10.08 -2.26
N VAL A 43 3.20 9.07 -1.46
CA VAL A 43 3.97 7.91 -1.93
C VAL A 43 3.03 6.71 -1.95
N ASP A 44 2.94 6.05 -3.10
CA ASP A 44 2.18 4.82 -3.32
C ASP A 44 3.17 3.68 -3.61
N ALA A 45 3.48 2.88 -2.61
CA ALA A 45 4.40 1.75 -2.72
C ALA A 45 3.64 0.44 -2.96
N GLY A 46 4.04 -0.29 -4.00
CA GLY A 46 3.29 -1.40 -4.57
C GLY A 46 2.16 -0.87 -5.46
N ALA A 47 2.50 0.03 -6.38
CA ALA A 47 1.51 0.67 -7.25
C ALA A 47 0.83 -0.31 -8.23
N HIS A 48 1.42 -1.48 -8.45
CA HIS A 48 0.93 -2.53 -9.35
C HIS A 48 0.61 -1.98 -10.74
N HIS A 49 -0.66 -1.90 -11.12
CA HIS A 49 -1.11 -1.35 -12.39
C HIS A 49 -1.44 0.16 -12.32
N GLY A 50 -1.15 0.84 -11.20
CA GLY A 50 -1.31 2.27 -11.03
C GLY A 50 -2.67 2.76 -10.55
N GLN A 51 -3.63 1.87 -10.23
CA GLN A 51 -5.01 2.27 -9.93
C GLN A 51 -5.12 3.14 -8.67
N THR A 52 -4.35 2.85 -7.63
CA THR A 52 -4.35 3.64 -6.38
C THR A 52 -3.79 5.04 -6.62
N ALA A 53 -2.66 5.13 -7.31
CA ALA A 53 -2.08 6.41 -7.71
C ALA A 53 -3.05 7.23 -8.58
N GLU A 54 -3.73 6.59 -9.55
CA GLU A 54 -4.77 7.22 -10.38
C GLU A 54 -5.92 7.78 -9.52
N GLN A 55 -6.39 7.05 -8.52
CA GLN A 55 -7.43 7.52 -7.60
C GLN A 55 -6.98 8.78 -6.83
N TYR A 56 -5.75 8.80 -6.29
CA TYR A 56 -5.21 9.99 -5.63
C TYR A 56 -5.15 11.20 -6.58
N LEU A 57 -4.63 11.01 -7.78
CA LEU A 57 -4.50 12.08 -8.78
C LEU A 57 -5.85 12.60 -9.27
N THR A 58 -6.87 11.77 -9.27
CA THR A 58 -8.24 12.12 -9.67
C THR A 58 -8.98 12.86 -8.57
N HIS A 59 -8.94 12.35 -7.34
CA HIS A 59 -9.72 12.91 -6.23
C HIS A 59 -9.03 14.11 -5.55
N PHE A 60 -7.72 14.25 -5.72
CA PHE A 60 -6.93 15.39 -5.24
C PHE A 60 -6.18 16.04 -6.39
N PRO A 61 -6.84 16.89 -7.19
CA PRO A 61 -6.27 17.40 -8.46
C PRO A 61 -4.97 18.21 -8.32
N GLY A 62 -4.72 18.81 -7.15
CA GLY A 62 -3.46 19.51 -6.85
C GLY A 62 -2.31 18.62 -6.40
N SER A 63 -2.54 17.32 -6.25
CA SER A 63 -1.57 16.41 -5.61
C SER A 63 -0.50 15.92 -6.57
N ARG A 64 0.62 15.53 -5.96
CA ARG A 64 1.73 14.83 -6.62
C ARG A 64 1.94 13.47 -6.00
N VAL A 65 2.15 12.46 -6.84
CA VAL A 65 2.33 11.07 -6.43
C VAL A 65 3.69 10.56 -6.89
N ILE A 66 4.43 9.93 -5.98
CA ILE A 66 5.55 9.06 -6.31
C ILE A 66 5.03 7.63 -6.19
N ALA A 67 4.92 6.93 -7.31
CA ALA A 67 4.43 5.56 -7.38
C ALA A 67 5.62 4.60 -7.57
N LEU A 68 5.71 3.57 -6.75
CA LEU A 68 6.78 2.57 -6.79
C LEU A 68 6.21 1.22 -7.20
N GLU A 69 6.74 0.64 -8.29
CA GLU A 69 6.38 -0.69 -8.74
C GLU A 69 7.64 -1.42 -9.24
N PRO A 70 8.15 -2.40 -8.49
CA PRO A 70 9.40 -3.07 -8.85
C PRO A 70 9.25 -4.12 -9.96
N ASP A 71 8.07 -4.74 -10.14
CA ASP A 71 7.89 -5.76 -11.17
C ASP A 71 7.82 -5.12 -12.56
N PRO A 72 8.66 -5.55 -13.53
CA PRO A 72 8.71 -4.92 -14.85
C PRO A 72 7.41 -5.02 -15.66
N GLU A 73 6.63 -6.11 -15.49
CA GLU A 73 5.36 -6.30 -16.21
C GLU A 73 4.29 -5.37 -15.65
N ASN A 74 4.14 -5.34 -14.31
CA ASN A 74 3.23 -4.42 -13.63
C ASN A 74 3.60 -2.96 -13.89
N PHE A 75 4.90 -2.63 -13.85
CA PHE A 75 5.41 -1.30 -14.15
C PHE A 75 5.00 -0.82 -15.54
N GLY A 76 5.11 -1.69 -16.56
CA GLY A 76 4.70 -1.37 -17.93
C GLY A 76 3.21 -1.06 -18.06
N ILE A 77 2.36 -1.73 -17.28
CA ILE A 77 0.91 -1.45 -17.24
C ILE A 77 0.66 -0.13 -16.48
N ALA A 78 1.29 0.05 -15.31
CA ALA A 78 1.16 1.28 -14.53
C ALA A 78 1.59 2.52 -15.33
N GLN A 79 2.63 2.40 -16.17
CA GLN A 79 3.07 3.48 -17.04
C GLN A 79 1.97 3.94 -18.01
N GLN A 80 1.19 3.00 -18.55
CA GLN A 80 0.06 3.34 -19.43
C GLN A 80 -1.09 3.99 -18.64
N THR A 81 -1.44 3.42 -17.48
CA THR A 81 -2.50 3.93 -16.61
C THR A 81 -2.22 5.37 -16.16
N LEU A 82 -0.96 5.66 -15.80
CA LEU A 82 -0.56 6.93 -15.21
C LEU A 82 -0.13 7.99 -16.23
N ALA A 83 0.06 7.61 -17.51
CA ALA A 83 0.46 8.55 -18.56
C ALA A 83 -0.41 9.83 -18.67
N PRO A 84 -1.75 9.79 -18.50
CA PRO A 84 -2.58 10.99 -18.58
C PRO A 84 -2.28 12.07 -17.54
N PHE A 85 -1.61 11.71 -16.44
CA PHE A 85 -1.37 12.61 -15.31
C PHE A 85 -0.07 13.44 -15.44
N GLY A 86 0.78 13.14 -16.42
CA GLY A 86 1.98 13.91 -16.75
C GLY A 86 2.90 14.13 -15.54
N ASP A 87 3.32 15.38 -15.34
CA ASP A 87 4.28 15.76 -14.29
C ASP A 87 3.74 15.64 -12.85
N ARG A 88 2.48 15.27 -12.67
CA ARG A 88 1.90 15.06 -11.35
C ARG A 88 2.26 13.69 -10.75
N VAL A 89 2.80 12.78 -11.54
CA VAL A 89 3.20 11.46 -11.09
C VAL A 89 4.63 11.14 -11.51
N ALA A 90 5.42 10.61 -10.57
CA ALA A 90 6.70 9.98 -10.84
C ALA A 90 6.56 8.48 -10.58
N LEU A 91 6.49 7.68 -11.65
CA LEU A 91 6.49 6.21 -11.56
C LEU A 91 7.94 5.71 -11.61
N LEU A 92 8.35 4.96 -10.60
CA LEU A 92 9.72 4.48 -10.42
C LEU A 92 9.77 2.94 -10.31
N PRO A 93 10.71 2.26 -11.03
CA PRO A 93 10.87 0.80 -10.96
C PRO A 93 11.70 0.42 -9.72
N LEU A 94 11.16 0.68 -8.53
CA LEU A 94 11.83 0.50 -7.25
C LEU A 94 10.95 -0.27 -6.27
N ALA A 95 11.56 -1.13 -5.47
CA ALA A 95 10.96 -1.67 -4.27
C ALA A 95 11.19 -0.73 -3.09
N LEU A 96 10.17 -0.51 -2.25
CA LEU A 96 10.37 0.16 -0.97
C LEU A 96 10.86 -0.86 0.05
N ALA A 97 11.99 -0.58 0.71
CA ALA A 97 12.67 -1.50 1.61
C ALA A 97 13.29 -0.78 2.82
N GLU A 98 13.95 -1.53 3.70
CA GLU A 98 14.66 -0.97 4.86
C GLU A 98 15.89 -0.16 4.44
N THR A 99 16.60 -0.59 3.40
CA THR A 99 17.85 0.04 2.93
C THR A 99 17.90 0.13 1.42
N ASP A 100 18.67 1.09 0.92
CA ASP A 100 18.96 1.23 -0.49
C ASP A 100 19.84 0.08 -0.99
N GLY A 101 19.60 -0.36 -2.23
CA GLY A 101 20.42 -1.42 -2.85
C GLY A 101 19.70 -2.22 -3.92
N SER A 102 19.92 -3.53 -3.93
CA SER A 102 19.26 -4.51 -4.77
C SER A 102 18.64 -5.60 -3.89
N VAL A 103 17.45 -6.05 -4.24
CA VAL A 103 16.69 -7.07 -3.52
C VAL A 103 16.07 -8.05 -4.50
N SER A 104 15.83 -9.26 -4.04
CA SER A 104 15.15 -10.29 -4.83
C SER A 104 13.65 -10.18 -4.65
N LEU A 105 12.93 -9.79 -5.70
CA LEU A 105 11.46 -9.80 -5.74
C LEU A 105 10.97 -11.22 -6.02
N ARG A 106 10.23 -11.81 -5.10
CA ARG A 106 9.57 -13.12 -5.25
C ARG A 106 8.31 -12.96 -6.08
N ARG A 107 8.35 -13.44 -7.30
CA ARG A 107 7.20 -13.40 -8.22
C ARG A 107 6.31 -14.61 -8.03
N THR A 108 5.03 -14.42 -8.29
CA THR A 108 4.01 -15.47 -8.21
C THR A 108 3.13 -15.50 -9.45
N SER A 109 2.32 -16.53 -9.61
CA SER A 109 1.30 -16.63 -10.67
C SER A 109 0.21 -15.55 -10.56
N HIS A 110 0.17 -14.83 -9.42
CA HIS A 110 -0.70 -13.67 -9.20
C HIS A 110 0.13 -12.40 -9.10
N SER A 111 0.03 -11.52 -10.08
CA SER A 111 0.83 -10.29 -10.16
C SER A 111 0.69 -9.36 -8.94
N GLY A 112 -0.44 -9.41 -8.23
CA GLY A 112 -0.65 -8.65 -6.99
C GLY A 112 -0.13 -9.33 -5.72
N ALA A 113 0.51 -10.50 -5.83
CA ALA A 113 1.06 -11.23 -4.69
C ALA A 113 2.60 -11.33 -4.73
N HIS A 114 3.25 -10.47 -5.53
CA HIS A 114 4.71 -10.37 -5.54
C HIS A 114 5.19 -9.73 -4.25
N SER A 115 6.27 -10.26 -3.66
CA SER A 115 6.75 -9.82 -2.35
C SER A 115 8.28 -9.87 -2.27
N LEU A 116 8.85 -9.11 -1.34
CA LEU A 116 10.24 -9.30 -0.91
C LEU A 116 10.40 -10.52 0.00
N LEU A 117 9.30 -11.02 0.54
CA LEU A 117 9.28 -12.20 1.41
C LEU A 117 8.99 -13.48 0.62
N GLU A 118 9.38 -14.62 1.15
CA GLU A 118 9.00 -15.91 0.58
C GLU A 118 7.50 -16.18 0.77
N VAL A 119 6.85 -16.63 -0.30
CA VAL A 119 5.44 -17.01 -0.25
C VAL A 119 5.25 -18.25 0.61
N GLY A 120 4.30 -18.18 1.55
CA GLY A 120 3.87 -19.29 2.36
C GLY A 120 2.88 -20.20 1.62
N ASP A 121 2.05 -20.92 2.37
CA ASP A 121 0.95 -21.72 1.77
C ASP A 121 -0.22 -20.81 1.39
N MET A 122 -0.05 -20.07 0.31
CA MET A 122 -1.05 -19.13 -0.21
C MET A 122 -1.94 -19.80 -1.23
N ARG A 123 -3.24 -19.62 -1.06
CA ARG A 123 -4.25 -20.06 -2.02
C ARG A 123 -5.11 -18.88 -2.46
N TYR A 124 -5.38 -18.85 -3.76
CA TYR A 124 -6.31 -17.90 -4.36
C TYR A 124 -7.55 -18.68 -4.84
N TYR A 125 -8.66 -18.42 -4.19
CA TYR A 125 -9.82 -19.34 -4.20
C TYR A 125 -9.40 -20.78 -3.97
N ASP A 126 -9.47 -21.74 -4.16
CA ASP A 126 -8.97 -23.09 -3.88
C ASP A 126 -7.74 -23.49 -4.70
N ALA A 127 -7.21 -22.58 -5.54
CA ALA A 127 -6.00 -22.84 -6.31
C ALA A 127 -4.74 -22.37 -5.56
N PRO A 128 -3.67 -23.18 -5.51
CA PRO A 128 -2.40 -22.74 -4.93
C PRO A 128 -1.80 -21.61 -5.78
N VAL A 129 -1.18 -20.64 -5.12
CA VAL A 129 -0.40 -19.60 -5.78
C VAL A 129 0.98 -20.18 -6.10
N GLU A 130 1.31 -20.26 -7.37
CA GLU A 130 2.60 -20.80 -7.81
C GLU A 130 3.69 -19.75 -7.69
N THR A 131 4.86 -20.16 -7.21
CA THR A 131 6.06 -19.31 -7.19
C THR A 131 6.71 -19.34 -8.57
N LEU A 132 7.00 -18.17 -9.12
CA LEU A 132 7.74 -17.99 -10.36
C LEU A 132 9.22 -17.70 -10.07
N ALA A 133 10.05 -17.63 -11.13
CA ALA A 133 11.45 -17.22 -10.98
C ALA A 133 11.52 -15.80 -10.38
N PRO A 134 12.31 -15.60 -9.33
CA PRO A 134 12.50 -14.27 -8.75
C PRO A 134 13.25 -13.35 -9.72
N VAL A 135 13.09 -12.04 -9.52
CA VAL A 135 13.82 -11.03 -10.28
C VAL A 135 14.56 -10.08 -9.33
N GLU A 136 15.79 -9.75 -9.67
CA GLU A 136 16.55 -8.74 -8.93
C GLU A 136 16.05 -7.35 -9.31
N VAL A 137 15.66 -6.57 -8.31
CA VAL A 137 15.15 -5.21 -8.49
C VAL A 137 15.89 -4.23 -7.58
N ARG A 138 15.92 -2.97 -7.98
CA ARG A 138 16.47 -1.92 -7.13
C ARG A 138 15.52 -1.65 -5.96
N ALA A 139 16.12 -1.39 -4.80
CA ALA A 139 15.39 -1.02 -3.58
C ALA A 139 15.83 0.36 -3.09
N VAL A 140 14.94 1.04 -2.43
CA VAL A 140 15.16 2.36 -1.81
C VAL A 140 14.46 2.41 -0.44
N SER A 141 15.08 3.05 0.52
CA SER A 141 14.43 3.41 1.78
C SER A 141 13.52 4.63 1.59
N LEU A 142 12.48 4.77 2.41
CA LEU A 142 11.59 5.93 2.29
C LEU A 142 12.32 7.24 2.62
N ASP A 143 13.23 7.21 3.60
CA ASP A 143 14.04 8.37 3.96
C ASP A 143 14.90 8.84 2.77
N SER A 144 15.58 7.91 2.06
CA SER A 144 16.37 8.23 0.86
C SER A 144 15.50 8.70 -0.31
N LEU A 145 14.35 8.05 -0.52
CA LEU A 145 13.40 8.44 -1.57
C LEU A 145 12.93 9.88 -1.37
N CYS A 146 12.45 10.21 -0.17
CA CYS A 146 11.96 11.56 0.14
C CYS A 146 13.07 12.60 0.04
N ALA A 147 14.26 12.31 0.55
CA ALA A 147 15.42 13.21 0.44
C ALA A 147 15.80 13.47 -1.03
N GLY A 148 15.83 12.41 -1.87
CA GLY A 148 16.13 12.52 -3.30
C GLY A 148 15.11 13.34 -4.10
N HIS A 149 13.87 13.41 -3.63
CA HIS A 149 12.80 14.21 -4.23
C HIS A 149 12.55 15.56 -3.53
N GLY A 150 13.37 15.93 -2.55
CA GLY A 150 13.22 17.18 -1.79
C GLY A 150 11.95 17.26 -0.95
N LEU A 151 11.46 16.11 -0.47
CA LEU A 151 10.27 16.00 0.36
C LEU A 151 10.65 15.94 1.86
N ASP A 152 10.56 17.06 2.55
CA ASP A 152 10.75 17.10 4.01
C ASP A 152 9.58 16.50 4.78
N ARG A 153 8.41 16.44 4.15
CA ARG A 153 7.14 15.92 4.69
C ARG A 153 6.38 15.17 3.62
N LEU A 154 5.61 14.21 4.09
CA LEU A 154 4.70 13.43 3.27
C LEU A 154 3.29 13.49 3.87
N ASP A 155 2.28 13.76 3.04
CA ASP A 155 0.90 13.78 3.53
C ASP A 155 0.35 12.38 3.65
N ILE A 156 0.55 11.53 2.64
CA ILE A 156 0.08 10.15 2.62
C ILE A 156 1.21 9.21 2.18
N LEU A 157 1.47 8.18 2.98
CA LEU A 157 2.20 6.99 2.61
C LEU A 157 1.19 5.85 2.46
N LYS A 158 0.98 5.35 1.23
CA LYS A 158 0.23 4.12 0.97
C LYS A 158 1.21 2.99 0.70
N MET A 159 1.01 1.87 1.37
CA MET A 159 1.79 0.65 1.13
C MET A 159 0.86 -0.54 0.97
N ASP A 160 1.09 -1.30 -0.09
CA ASP A 160 0.53 -2.62 -0.33
C ASP A 160 1.64 -3.43 -1.00
N ILE A 161 2.58 -3.86 -0.19
CA ILE A 161 3.84 -4.49 -0.61
C ILE A 161 3.96 -5.92 -0.08
N GLN A 162 2.80 -6.48 0.21
CA GLN A 162 2.60 -7.90 0.39
C GLN A 162 3.49 -8.51 1.49
N GLY A 163 3.36 -7.95 2.70
CA GLY A 163 4.02 -8.42 3.93
C GLY A 163 5.34 -7.74 4.25
N ALA A 164 5.89 -6.90 3.36
CA ALA A 164 7.15 -6.18 3.58
C ALA A 164 6.99 -4.80 4.24
N GLU A 165 5.78 -4.45 4.71
CA GLU A 165 5.43 -3.12 5.23
C GLU A 165 6.32 -2.69 6.40
N LEU A 166 6.63 -3.60 7.33
CA LEU A 166 7.51 -3.27 8.46
C LEU A 166 8.96 -3.02 8.03
N LEU A 167 9.45 -3.70 6.99
CA LEU A 167 10.77 -3.43 6.41
C LEU A 167 10.81 -2.01 5.83
N ALA A 168 9.78 -1.64 5.07
CA ALA A 168 9.64 -0.28 4.54
C ALA A 168 9.54 0.79 5.64
N LEU A 169 8.79 0.52 6.72
CA LEU A 169 8.68 1.43 7.87
C LEU A 169 10.01 1.59 8.63
N ARG A 170 10.85 0.57 8.67
CA ARG A 170 12.22 0.70 9.22
C ARG A 170 13.09 1.60 8.35
N GLY A 171 12.91 1.57 7.03
CA GLY A 171 13.55 2.48 6.08
C GLY A 171 13.00 3.91 6.09
N ALA A 172 12.02 4.21 6.96
CA ALA A 172 11.44 5.52 7.19
C ALA A 172 11.78 6.06 8.59
N ALA A 173 12.90 5.64 9.18
CA ALA A 173 13.21 5.86 10.57
C ALA A 173 13.25 7.36 10.95
N ASP A 174 13.86 8.20 10.11
CA ASP A 174 13.96 9.63 10.32
C ASP A 174 12.61 10.34 10.12
N LEU A 175 11.90 10.05 9.06
CA LEU A 175 10.55 10.60 8.79
C LEU A 175 9.58 10.24 9.91
N LEU A 176 9.60 9.01 10.40
CA LEU A 176 8.75 8.55 11.51
C LEU A 176 9.13 9.21 12.84
N ALA A 177 10.44 9.33 13.14
CA ALA A 177 10.91 9.97 14.36
C ALA A 177 10.49 11.45 14.42
N ARG A 178 10.50 12.14 13.29
CA ARG A 178 10.06 13.55 13.15
C ARG A 178 8.55 13.68 12.97
N GLN A 179 7.80 12.56 12.90
CA GLN A 179 6.36 12.53 12.59
C GLN A 179 6.03 13.31 11.30
N ALA A 180 6.94 13.19 10.33
CA ALA A 180 6.86 13.90 9.07
C ALA A 180 5.84 13.32 8.10
N ILE A 181 5.38 12.07 8.29
CA ILE A 181 4.31 11.43 7.52
C ILE A 181 2.98 11.73 8.18
N GLY A 182 2.02 12.30 7.47
CA GLY A 182 0.70 12.66 8.00
C GLY A 182 -0.18 11.45 8.26
N LEU A 183 -0.36 10.66 7.22
CA LEU A 183 -1.20 9.47 7.22
C LEU A 183 -0.42 8.31 6.61
N ILE A 184 -0.50 7.15 7.24
CA ILE A 184 0.05 5.89 6.76
C ILE A 184 -1.10 4.93 6.54
N ALA A 185 -1.35 4.56 5.28
CA ALA A 185 -2.35 3.57 4.89
C ALA A 185 -1.63 2.33 4.39
N LEU A 186 -1.85 1.19 5.01
CA LEU A 186 -1.14 -0.04 4.63
C LEU A 186 -2.01 -1.29 4.75
N GLU A 187 -1.80 -2.25 3.85
CA GLU A 187 -2.38 -3.57 4.02
C GLU A 187 -1.73 -4.27 5.22
N VAL A 188 -2.55 -4.81 6.11
CA VAL A 188 -2.09 -5.58 7.27
C VAL A 188 -2.64 -6.98 7.22
N LEU A 189 -1.78 -7.93 7.52
CA LEU A 189 -2.10 -9.35 7.49
C LEU A 189 -2.27 -9.86 8.93
N PHE A 190 -3.40 -10.50 9.19
CA PHE A 190 -3.71 -11.12 10.50
C PHE A 190 -3.38 -12.60 10.53
N GLN A 191 -3.15 -13.18 9.35
CA GLN A 191 -2.74 -14.56 9.17
C GLN A 191 -1.49 -14.64 8.30
N PRO A 192 -0.59 -15.61 8.54
CA PRO A 192 0.64 -15.74 7.76
C PRO A 192 0.32 -16.15 6.32
N LEU A 193 0.66 -15.27 5.37
CA LEU A 193 0.64 -15.52 3.93
C LEU A 193 2.07 -15.66 3.38
N TYR A 194 3.01 -14.98 4.01
CA TYR A 194 4.43 -14.97 3.67
C TYR A 194 5.24 -15.48 4.86
N ARG A 195 6.41 -16.07 4.63
CA ARG A 195 7.32 -16.49 5.68
C ARG A 195 7.89 -15.27 6.40
N ASP A 196 7.95 -15.36 7.72
CA ASP A 196 8.52 -14.32 8.59
C ASP A 196 7.87 -12.94 8.39
N GLN A 197 6.67 -12.88 7.82
CA GLN A 197 5.94 -11.63 7.69
C GLN A 197 5.62 -11.04 9.07
N PRO A 198 5.68 -9.71 9.23
CA PRO A 198 5.22 -9.06 10.44
C PRO A 198 3.70 -9.19 10.57
N THR A 199 3.24 -9.28 11.82
CA THR A 199 1.82 -9.23 12.13
C THR A 199 1.32 -7.79 12.19
N PHE A 200 -0.01 -7.60 12.16
CA PHE A 200 -0.62 -6.30 12.46
C PHE A 200 -0.07 -5.69 13.76
N TRP A 201 0.14 -6.52 14.79
CA TRP A 201 0.60 -6.03 16.09
C TRP A 201 2.02 -5.49 16.06
N ASP A 202 2.92 -6.13 15.31
CA ASP A 202 4.30 -5.67 15.13
C ASP A 202 4.34 -4.29 14.46
N ILE A 203 3.50 -4.10 13.43
CA ILE A 203 3.36 -2.82 12.72
C ILE A 203 2.73 -1.76 13.62
N ALA A 204 1.64 -2.11 14.31
CA ALA A 204 0.94 -1.19 15.21
C ALA A 204 1.82 -0.73 16.37
N ASP A 205 2.58 -1.62 16.98
CA ASP A 205 3.53 -1.27 18.05
C ASP A 205 4.67 -0.40 17.53
N HIS A 206 5.19 -0.69 16.34
CA HIS A 206 6.23 0.13 15.71
C HIS A 206 5.78 1.57 15.48
N LEU A 207 4.56 1.77 14.97
CA LEU A 207 3.99 3.09 14.71
C LEU A 207 3.54 3.80 15.99
N ARG A 208 2.91 3.07 16.92
CA ARG A 208 2.47 3.61 18.21
C ARG A 208 3.65 4.15 19.05
N ALA A 209 4.78 3.45 19.05
CA ALA A 209 6.00 3.88 19.72
C ALA A 209 6.54 5.22 19.18
N ARG A 210 6.10 5.65 17.99
CA ARG A 210 6.46 6.92 17.32
C ARG A 210 5.32 7.96 17.37
N GLY A 211 4.27 7.67 18.14
CA GLY A 211 3.16 8.60 18.38
C GLY A 211 2.03 8.54 17.35
N TYR A 212 2.10 7.63 16.37
CA TYR A 212 0.99 7.43 15.44
C TYR A 212 -0.16 6.69 16.11
N ALA A 213 -1.39 7.12 15.84
CA ALA A 213 -2.61 6.49 16.32
C ALA A 213 -3.32 5.74 15.20
N LEU A 214 -3.84 4.55 15.50
CA LEU A 214 -4.72 3.83 14.60
C LEU A 214 -6.04 4.59 14.44
N GLN A 215 -6.35 5.01 13.22
CA GLN A 215 -7.61 5.68 12.89
C GLN A 215 -8.71 4.66 12.58
N GLY A 216 -8.37 3.57 11.89
CA GLY A 216 -9.35 2.54 11.54
C GLY A 216 -8.75 1.37 10.77
N LEU A 217 -9.58 0.34 10.62
CA LEU A 217 -9.36 -0.80 9.74
C LEU A 217 -10.45 -0.77 8.68
N HIS A 218 -10.06 -0.65 7.43
CA HIS A 218 -10.91 -0.54 6.27
C HIS A 218 -10.82 -1.79 5.41
N ASP A 219 -11.77 -2.00 4.50
CA ASP A 219 -11.75 -3.09 3.53
C ASP A 219 -11.42 -4.47 4.12
N GLN A 220 -11.92 -4.74 5.30
CA GLN A 220 -11.68 -5.98 6.04
C GLN A 220 -12.10 -7.21 5.24
N ARG A 221 -11.24 -8.23 5.24
CA ARG A 221 -11.50 -9.52 4.58
C ARG A 221 -11.36 -10.66 5.58
N GLN A 222 -12.39 -11.49 5.62
CA GLN A 222 -12.43 -12.69 6.43
C GLN A 222 -12.00 -13.91 5.63
N HIS A 223 -11.68 -15.00 6.30
CA HIS A 223 -11.38 -16.25 5.65
C HIS A 223 -12.61 -16.75 4.85
N ALA A 224 -12.39 -17.15 3.59
CA ALA A 224 -13.49 -17.47 2.66
C ALA A 224 -14.38 -18.64 3.11
N VAL A 225 -13.86 -19.55 3.93
CA VAL A 225 -14.57 -20.78 4.31
C VAL A 225 -15.30 -20.64 5.65
N ASN A 226 -14.68 -20.00 6.65
CA ASN A 226 -15.26 -20.01 8.00
C ASN A 226 -15.69 -18.63 8.51
N HIS A 227 -15.36 -17.54 7.84
CA HIS A 227 -15.68 -16.15 8.21
C HIS A 227 -15.37 -15.76 9.66
N ALA A 228 -14.75 -16.65 10.43
CA ALA A 228 -14.53 -16.47 11.86
C ALA A 228 -13.28 -15.65 12.18
N VAL A 229 -12.36 -15.55 11.22
CA VAL A 229 -11.05 -14.94 11.43
C VAL A 229 -10.78 -13.90 10.34
N LEU A 230 -10.36 -12.71 10.76
CA LEU A 230 -9.90 -11.66 9.87
C LEU A 230 -8.60 -12.11 9.21
N ARG A 231 -8.51 -11.97 7.91
CA ARG A 231 -7.36 -12.39 7.11
C ARG A 231 -6.44 -11.22 6.80
N TRP A 232 -7.00 -10.13 6.30
CA TRP A 232 -6.30 -8.86 6.07
C TRP A 232 -7.27 -7.69 6.14
N ALA A 233 -6.73 -6.49 6.27
CA ALA A 233 -7.44 -5.23 6.20
C ALA A 233 -6.49 -4.11 5.74
N ASP A 234 -7.02 -2.99 5.33
CA ASP A 234 -6.27 -1.76 5.18
C ASP A 234 -6.30 -0.98 6.50
N ALA A 235 -5.15 -0.85 7.16
CA ALA A 235 -5.02 -0.07 8.38
C ALA A 235 -4.61 1.37 8.07
N VAL A 236 -5.24 2.32 8.74
CA VAL A 236 -4.90 3.74 8.65
C VAL A 236 -4.35 4.22 9.98
N PHE A 237 -3.13 4.75 9.96
CA PHE A 237 -2.50 5.40 11.11
C PHE A 237 -2.29 6.89 10.81
N VAL A 238 -2.49 7.73 11.81
CA VAL A 238 -2.36 9.18 11.67
C VAL A 238 -1.35 9.76 12.67
N ALA A 239 -0.58 10.73 12.19
CA ALA A 239 0.37 11.46 13.02
C ALA A 239 -0.36 12.35 14.05
N PRO A 240 0.29 12.72 15.18
CA PRO A 240 -0.31 13.56 16.21
C PRO A 240 -0.92 14.86 15.68
N ARG A 241 -0.32 15.47 14.65
CA ARG A 241 -0.84 16.71 14.06
C ARG A 241 -2.23 16.56 13.41
N LEU A 242 -2.60 15.38 12.96
CA LEU A 242 -3.92 15.09 12.40
C LEU A 242 -4.93 14.63 13.46
N GLN A 243 -4.46 14.15 14.62
CA GLN A 243 -5.31 13.77 15.75
C GLN A 243 -5.95 14.98 16.42
N ALA A 244 -5.30 16.14 16.38
CA ALA A 244 -5.77 17.38 17.00
C ALA A 244 -6.85 18.11 16.19
N LEU A 245 -7.24 17.63 15.01
CA LEU A 245 -8.24 18.22 14.13
C LEU A 245 -9.64 17.59 14.31
N SER A 246 -9.79 16.68 15.25
CA SER A 246 -11.04 15.96 15.57
C SER A 246 -11.82 16.62 16.72
#